data_62e22ee71c704ce76ed6f04a4d9e3c17
#
_entry.id   62e22ee71c704ce76ed6f04a4d9e3c17
#
_cell.length_a   1.000
_cell.length_b   1.000
_cell.length_c   1.000
_cell.angle_alpha   90.00
_cell.angle_beta   90.00
_cell.angle_gamma   90.00
#
_symmetry.space_group_name_H-M   'P 1'
#
loop_
_entity.id
_entity.type
_entity.pdbx_description
1 polymer ?
#
loop_
_entity_poly.entity_id
_entity_poly.type
_entity_poly.pdbx_seq_one_letter_code
_entity_poly.pdbx_strand_id
1 'polypeptide(L)'
;MKGTNQSFEDAIQLDSYVDYFEEGENVEFYVSDNVKSVGYYEGNTYKELALTENYEGDRKGSFVMPAKDITLYYNAVCKEHSYDNGFCTKCGGYQPADYNESTGSYEIGNGGQMFWFAALVNGDGEHTQIQEAKPDAHGVLVSDISLKNPADENYEWKPIGEFKGIFDGQNHTISDFSMTKVNDQSIGFFQNLMSDPNETDEAKKATLKNFTLNGTIVTTAEAASAAGGVVGTTSGGVIRRVNSNVNIGSGLIYYIGGIVGFVTDDDTYAGGTKIKDCANYGLITYYKVENHGGRGYSGGITG
;
A
#
# COMPACT_ATOMS: atom_id res chain seq x y z
N MET A 1 -0.86 -1.01 -25.67
CA MET A 1 0.23 -0.76 -24.68
C MET A 1 -0.35 -0.04 -23.47
N LYS A 2 0.00 -0.44 -22.26
CA LYS A 2 -0.40 0.27 -21.03
C LYS A 2 0.85 0.40 -20.15
N GLY A 3 1.28 1.63 -19.84
CA GLY A 3 2.27 1.91 -18.78
C GLY A 3 1.55 2.12 -17.46
N THR A 4 2.18 1.76 -16.38
CA THR A 4 1.73 2.05 -15.02
C THR A 4 2.19 3.44 -14.60
N ASN A 5 1.90 4.46 -15.30
CA ASN A 5 1.96 5.90 -15.02
C ASN A 5 2.54 6.71 -16.16
N GLN A 6 1.73 7.59 -16.67
CA GLN A 6 1.97 8.67 -17.64
C GLN A 6 2.17 8.29 -19.11
N SER A 7 1.70 9.19 -19.96
CA SER A 7 1.64 9.16 -21.39
C SER A 7 2.69 8.27 -22.05
N PHE A 8 2.25 7.19 -22.64
CA PHE A 8 3.05 6.23 -23.37
C PHE A 8 3.95 6.84 -24.46
N GLU A 9 3.54 7.97 -24.98
CA GLU A 9 4.20 8.67 -26.08
C GLU A 9 5.63 9.10 -25.74
N ASP A 10 5.95 9.26 -24.45
CA ASP A 10 7.28 9.75 -24.02
C ASP A 10 8.23 8.67 -23.47
N ALA A 11 7.72 7.49 -23.10
CA ALA A 11 8.54 6.46 -22.44
C ALA A 11 8.96 5.31 -23.35
N ILE A 12 8.05 4.86 -24.21
CA ILE A 12 8.29 3.78 -25.19
C ILE A 12 7.73 4.23 -26.53
N GLN A 13 8.57 4.28 -27.55
CA GLN A 13 8.22 4.60 -28.91
C GLN A 13 8.47 3.40 -29.82
N LEU A 14 7.46 2.94 -30.55
CA LEU A 14 7.62 1.88 -31.54
C LEU A 14 8.41 2.40 -32.74
N ASP A 15 9.33 1.60 -33.24
CA ASP A 15 10.07 1.87 -34.50
C ASP A 15 9.23 1.46 -35.71
N SER A 16 7.97 1.89 -35.75
CA SER A 16 7.03 1.55 -36.83
C SER A 16 5.85 2.51 -36.84
N TYR A 17 5.32 2.76 -38.06
CA TYR A 17 4.11 3.54 -38.29
C TYR A 17 2.85 2.67 -38.43
N VAL A 18 2.90 1.39 -38.04
CA VAL A 18 1.75 0.48 -38.11
C VAL A 18 1.04 0.38 -36.78
N ASP A 19 -0.28 0.26 -36.83
CA ASP A 19 -1.13 0.16 -35.64
C ASP A 19 -1.26 -1.28 -35.10
N TYR A 20 -0.72 -2.27 -35.83
CA TYR A 20 -0.77 -3.68 -35.46
C TYR A 20 0.45 -4.44 -35.99
N PHE A 21 0.74 -5.57 -35.37
CA PHE A 21 1.80 -6.51 -35.77
C PHE A 21 1.21 -7.93 -35.87
N GLU A 22 1.67 -8.70 -36.84
CA GLU A 22 1.28 -10.10 -37.01
C GLU A 22 2.13 -11.01 -36.10
N GLU A 23 1.62 -12.22 -35.82
CA GLU A 23 2.37 -13.24 -35.09
C GLU A 23 3.70 -13.54 -35.81
N GLY A 24 4.79 -13.57 -35.06
CA GLY A 24 6.12 -13.86 -35.57
C GLY A 24 6.87 -12.65 -36.12
N GLU A 25 6.24 -11.47 -36.21
CA GLU A 25 6.95 -10.24 -36.59
C GLU A 25 7.87 -9.77 -35.47
N ASN A 26 9.04 -9.25 -35.86
CA ASN A 26 9.96 -8.59 -34.93
C ASN A 26 9.49 -7.16 -34.69
N VAL A 27 9.16 -6.85 -33.45
CA VAL A 27 8.77 -5.50 -33.02
C VAL A 27 9.97 -4.83 -32.37
N GLU A 28 10.41 -3.71 -32.92
CA GLU A 28 11.47 -2.86 -32.33
C GLU A 28 10.85 -1.63 -31.68
N PHE A 29 11.44 -1.19 -30.57
CA PHE A 29 10.99 -0.02 -29.85
C PHE A 29 12.16 0.71 -29.20
N TYR A 30 12.04 2.01 -29.12
CA TYR A 30 12.94 2.89 -28.37
C TYR A 30 12.38 3.18 -27.00
N VAL A 31 13.26 3.40 -26.04
CA VAL A 31 12.89 3.79 -24.67
C VAL A 31 13.60 5.06 -24.28
N SER A 32 12.91 5.92 -23.55
CA SER A 32 13.52 7.10 -22.97
C SER A 32 14.56 6.73 -21.92
N ASP A 33 15.50 7.63 -21.64
CA ASP A 33 16.63 7.42 -20.70
C ASP A 33 16.22 7.02 -19.29
N ASN A 34 15.02 7.35 -18.87
CA ASN A 34 14.49 7.05 -17.55
C ASN A 34 13.88 5.65 -17.43
N VAL A 35 13.69 4.92 -18.52
CA VAL A 35 13.15 3.56 -18.50
C VAL A 35 14.23 2.58 -18.06
N LYS A 36 14.02 1.88 -16.97
CA LYS A 36 14.95 0.89 -16.41
C LYS A 36 14.81 -0.48 -17.07
N SER A 37 13.57 -0.93 -17.21
CA SER A 37 13.25 -2.22 -17.80
C SER A 37 11.92 -2.15 -18.54
N VAL A 38 11.75 -3.02 -19.54
CA VAL A 38 10.51 -3.23 -20.27
C VAL A 38 10.23 -4.71 -20.32
N GLY A 39 8.99 -5.10 -20.26
CA GLY A 39 8.60 -6.51 -20.39
C GLY A 39 7.09 -6.66 -20.59
N TYR A 40 6.66 -7.90 -20.68
CA TYR A 40 5.24 -8.26 -20.80
C TYR A 40 4.94 -9.56 -20.05
N TYR A 41 3.65 -9.82 -19.78
CA TYR A 41 3.23 -11.07 -19.17
C TYR A 41 2.81 -12.10 -20.19
N GLU A 42 3.37 -13.31 -20.08
CA GLU A 42 2.89 -14.51 -20.77
C GLU A 42 2.17 -15.40 -19.75
N GLY A 43 0.84 -15.34 -19.74
CA GLY A 43 0.06 -15.85 -18.63
C GLY A 43 0.37 -15.09 -17.33
N ASN A 44 0.82 -15.78 -16.28
CA ASN A 44 1.23 -15.18 -15.01
C ASN A 44 2.75 -14.95 -14.90
N THR A 45 3.52 -15.22 -15.97
CA THR A 45 4.97 -15.09 -15.94
C THR A 45 5.40 -13.79 -16.61
N TYR A 46 6.10 -12.93 -15.88
CA TYR A 46 6.71 -11.72 -16.44
C TYR A 46 7.95 -12.09 -17.27
N LYS A 47 8.01 -11.56 -18.49
CA LYS A 47 9.16 -11.68 -19.40
C LYS A 47 9.77 -10.31 -19.59
N GLU A 48 10.95 -10.12 -19.02
CA GLU A 48 11.73 -8.90 -19.24
C GLU A 48 12.38 -8.93 -20.61
N LEU A 49 12.36 -7.80 -21.30
CA LEU A 49 12.97 -7.62 -22.61
C LEU A 49 14.36 -6.99 -22.45
N ALA A 50 15.34 -7.53 -23.16
CA ALA A 50 16.67 -6.96 -23.16
C ALA A 50 16.67 -5.58 -23.85
N LEU A 51 17.25 -4.59 -23.16
CA LEU A 51 17.50 -3.26 -23.71
C LEU A 51 18.96 -3.14 -24.08
N THR A 52 19.23 -2.63 -25.29
CA THR A 52 20.57 -2.35 -25.79
C THR A 52 20.72 -0.85 -26.01
N GLU A 53 21.92 -0.32 -25.79
CA GLU A 53 22.25 1.08 -26.03
C GLU A 53 23.09 1.16 -27.30
N ASN A 54 22.72 2.08 -28.22
CA ASN A 54 23.53 2.33 -29.39
C ASN A 54 24.67 3.33 -29.09
N TYR A 55 25.53 3.59 -30.05
CA TYR A 55 26.67 4.50 -29.89
C TYR A 55 26.25 5.99 -29.73
N GLU A 56 24.99 6.33 -30.03
CA GLU A 56 24.41 7.68 -29.86
C GLU A 56 23.72 7.84 -28.50
N GLY A 57 23.67 6.75 -27.70
CA GLY A 57 23.04 6.74 -26.38
C GLY A 57 21.56 6.38 -26.41
N ASP A 58 20.98 6.11 -27.59
CA ASP A 58 19.59 5.67 -27.65
C ASP A 58 19.49 4.22 -27.20
N ARG A 59 18.49 3.98 -26.36
CA ARG A 59 18.21 2.64 -25.82
C ARG A 59 17.03 2.03 -26.58
N LYS A 60 17.23 0.80 -27.08
CA LYS A 60 16.18 0.08 -27.78
C LYS A 60 16.05 -1.36 -27.33
N GLY A 61 14.87 -1.91 -27.51
CA GLY A 61 14.57 -3.32 -27.31
C GLY A 61 13.84 -3.90 -28.50
N SER A 62 13.74 -5.21 -28.53
CA SER A 62 12.94 -5.92 -29.49
C SER A 62 12.33 -7.19 -28.92
N PHE A 63 11.23 -7.63 -29.51
CA PHE A 63 10.63 -8.92 -29.22
C PHE A 63 9.89 -9.44 -30.46
N VAL A 64 9.66 -10.75 -30.48
CA VAL A 64 8.83 -11.39 -31.52
C VAL A 64 7.38 -11.37 -31.04
N MET A 65 6.48 -10.85 -31.88
CA MET A 65 5.06 -10.74 -31.56
C MET A 65 4.44 -12.12 -31.35
N PRO A 66 3.87 -12.43 -30.17
CA PRO A 66 3.20 -13.70 -29.92
C PRO A 66 1.81 -13.72 -30.60
N ALA A 67 1.20 -14.92 -30.69
CA ALA A 67 -0.13 -15.16 -31.28
C ALA A 67 -1.30 -14.51 -30.51
N LYS A 68 -1.05 -13.49 -29.73
CA LYS A 68 -2.06 -12.80 -28.93
C LYS A 68 -1.62 -11.35 -28.66
N ASP A 69 -2.59 -10.50 -28.39
CA ASP A 69 -2.33 -9.14 -27.91
C ASP A 69 -1.51 -9.16 -26.64
N ILE A 70 -0.50 -8.30 -26.58
CA ILE A 70 0.31 -8.10 -25.38
C ILE A 70 0.24 -6.65 -24.91
N THR A 71 0.49 -6.46 -23.63
CA THR A 71 0.71 -5.15 -23.02
C THR A 71 2.17 -5.07 -22.61
N LEU A 72 2.89 -4.07 -23.11
CA LEU A 72 4.23 -3.79 -22.61
C LEU A 72 4.13 -3.01 -21.29
N TYR A 73 4.85 -3.48 -20.30
CA TYR A 73 5.03 -2.81 -19.02
C TYR A 73 6.45 -2.29 -18.94
N TYR A 74 6.63 -1.12 -18.36
CA TYR A 74 7.98 -0.58 -18.15
C TYR A 74 8.14 -0.07 -16.72
N ASN A 75 9.38 -0.09 -16.26
CA ASN A 75 9.78 0.50 -14.99
C ASN A 75 10.71 1.67 -15.29
N ALA A 76 10.38 2.86 -14.82
CA ALA A 76 11.14 4.08 -15.07
C ALA A 76 11.88 4.53 -13.82
N VAL A 77 13.16 4.88 -14.00
CA VAL A 77 13.95 5.56 -12.96
C VAL A 77 13.94 7.05 -13.27
N CYS A 78 13.37 7.81 -12.38
CA CYS A 78 13.37 9.25 -12.48
C CYS A 78 14.74 9.80 -12.05
N LYS A 79 15.48 10.43 -12.96
CA LYS A 79 16.78 11.07 -12.63
C LYS A 79 16.61 12.30 -11.74
N GLU A 80 15.48 13.00 -11.92
CA GLU A 80 15.10 14.17 -11.13
C GLU A 80 13.63 14.09 -10.77
N HIS A 81 13.35 13.81 -9.50
CA HIS A 81 11.99 13.77 -8.99
C HIS A 81 11.41 15.18 -8.83
N SER A 82 10.14 15.32 -9.18
CA SER A 82 9.34 16.50 -8.86
C SER A 82 8.11 16.01 -8.09
N TYR A 83 8.04 16.34 -6.81
CA TYR A 83 7.00 15.81 -5.92
C TYR A 83 5.85 16.78 -5.75
N ASP A 84 4.63 16.25 -5.83
CA ASP A 84 3.39 16.87 -5.36
C ASP A 84 2.78 15.94 -4.31
N ASN A 85 2.54 16.45 -3.12
CA ASN A 85 2.14 15.66 -1.95
C ASN A 85 3.01 14.40 -1.72
N GLY A 86 4.30 14.47 -2.09
CA GLY A 86 5.24 13.36 -1.98
C GLY A 86 5.15 12.28 -3.06
N PHE A 87 4.28 12.45 -4.07
CA PHE A 87 4.23 11.60 -5.24
C PHE A 87 4.97 12.26 -6.40
N CYS A 88 5.86 11.52 -7.03
CA CYS A 88 6.59 12.09 -8.17
C CYS A 88 5.67 12.24 -9.38
N THR A 89 5.53 13.48 -9.85
CA THR A 89 4.68 13.81 -11.01
C THR A 89 5.21 13.26 -12.33
N LYS A 90 6.47 12.81 -12.36
CA LYS A 90 7.11 12.26 -13.56
C LYS A 90 7.08 10.72 -13.63
N CYS A 91 7.23 10.03 -12.51
CA CYS A 91 7.36 8.57 -12.49
C CYS A 91 6.42 7.86 -11.51
N GLY A 92 5.59 8.60 -10.77
CA GLY A 92 4.71 8.02 -9.76
C GLY A 92 5.42 7.47 -8.51
N GLY A 93 6.75 7.57 -8.44
CA GLY A 93 7.52 7.11 -7.29
C GLY A 93 7.23 7.92 -6.03
N TYR A 94 7.41 7.30 -4.87
CA TYR A 94 7.16 7.94 -3.58
C TYR A 94 8.41 8.69 -3.10
N GLN A 95 8.19 9.84 -2.48
CA GLN A 95 9.22 10.56 -1.75
C GLN A 95 9.64 9.72 -0.53
N PRO A 96 10.93 9.40 -0.37
CA PRO A 96 11.42 8.73 0.83
C PRO A 96 11.16 9.57 2.08
N ALA A 97 10.79 8.92 3.19
CA ALA A 97 10.77 9.56 4.49
C ALA A 97 12.19 9.69 5.06
N ASP A 98 12.47 10.79 5.71
CA ASP A 98 13.78 11.03 6.31
C ASP A 98 13.95 10.20 7.60
N TYR A 99 15.08 9.55 7.74
CA TYR A 99 15.39 8.81 8.96
C TYR A 99 16.09 9.70 9.97
N ASN A 100 15.50 9.86 11.13
CA ASN A 100 16.08 10.61 12.23
C ASN A 100 16.84 9.67 13.17
N GLU A 101 18.18 9.67 13.09
CA GLU A 101 19.05 8.81 13.90
C GLU A 101 18.90 9.04 15.41
N SER A 102 18.54 10.24 15.83
CA SER A 102 18.41 10.57 17.27
C SER A 102 17.18 9.93 17.90
N THR A 103 16.11 9.73 17.12
CA THR A 103 14.85 9.10 17.58
C THR A 103 14.70 7.67 17.09
N GLY A 104 15.50 7.25 16.10
CA GLY A 104 15.38 5.94 15.46
C GLY A 104 14.09 5.79 14.64
N SER A 105 13.52 6.88 14.12
CA SER A 105 12.22 6.89 13.44
C SER A 105 12.29 7.56 12.09
N TYR A 106 11.42 7.13 11.16
CA TYR A 106 11.21 7.80 9.89
C TYR A 106 10.19 8.93 10.04
N GLU A 107 10.55 10.14 9.61
CA GLU A 107 9.72 11.34 9.68
C GLU A 107 8.83 11.46 8.44
N ILE A 108 7.52 11.47 8.65
CA ILE A 108 6.50 11.41 7.61
C ILE A 108 5.71 12.72 7.63
N GLY A 109 5.88 13.53 6.58
CA GLY A 109 5.26 14.86 6.46
C GLY A 109 4.30 15.02 5.28
N ASN A 110 4.10 13.98 4.45
CA ASN A 110 3.16 14.02 3.32
C ASN A 110 2.68 12.62 2.93
N GLY A 111 1.73 12.58 1.99
CA GLY A 111 1.13 11.32 1.54
C GLY A 111 2.14 10.36 0.92
N GLY A 112 2.98 10.83 0.00
CA GLY A 112 3.97 9.98 -0.65
C GLY A 112 4.97 9.36 0.31
N GLN A 113 5.40 10.10 1.34
CA GLN A 113 6.26 9.56 2.41
C GLN A 113 5.54 8.49 3.24
N MET A 114 4.22 8.62 3.44
CA MET A 114 3.44 7.58 4.12
C MET A 114 3.34 6.30 3.27
N PHE A 115 3.12 6.43 1.94
CA PHE A 115 3.16 5.29 1.03
C PHE A 115 4.56 4.66 0.95
N TRP A 116 5.61 5.48 0.96
CA TRP A 116 6.99 4.99 1.02
C TRP A 116 7.25 4.21 2.32
N PHE A 117 6.76 4.72 3.45
CA PHE A 117 6.90 4.01 4.74
C PHE A 117 6.14 2.68 4.74
N ALA A 118 4.95 2.63 4.16
CA ALA A 118 4.21 1.38 3.98
C ALA A 118 4.99 0.39 3.11
N ALA A 119 5.57 0.86 2.01
CA ALA A 119 6.42 0.05 1.14
C ALA A 119 7.68 -0.45 1.87
N LEU A 120 8.29 0.37 2.73
CA LEU A 120 9.44 -0.02 3.56
C LEU A 120 9.08 -1.16 4.51
N VAL A 121 7.97 -1.06 5.21
CA VAL A 121 7.50 -2.11 6.14
C VAL A 121 7.19 -3.40 5.37
N ASN A 122 6.58 -3.28 4.20
CA ASN A 122 6.14 -4.42 3.39
C ASN A 122 7.24 -5.05 2.53
N GLY A 123 8.37 -4.38 2.31
CA GLY A 123 9.39 -4.79 1.35
C GLY A 123 8.93 -4.63 -0.11
N ASP A 124 8.10 -3.62 -0.39
CA ASP A 124 7.53 -3.38 -1.71
C ASP A 124 8.38 -2.40 -2.52
N GLY A 125 8.96 -2.92 -3.59
CA GLY A 125 9.83 -2.14 -4.47
C GLY A 125 9.13 -1.47 -5.65
N GLU A 126 7.82 -1.63 -5.82
CA GLU A 126 7.11 -1.20 -7.04
C GLU A 126 7.26 0.29 -7.34
N HIS A 127 7.10 1.16 -6.34
CA HIS A 127 7.23 2.63 -6.47
C HIS A 127 8.42 3.19 -5.67
N THR A 128 9.31 2.30 -5.25
CA THR A 128 10.45 2.59 -4.39
C THR A 128 11.67 1.79 -4.86
N GLN A 129 12.80 1.95 -4.18
CA GLN A 129 13.98 1.09 -4.38
C GLN A 129 14.18 0.11 -3.22
N ILE A 130 13.13 -0.11 -2.44
CA ILE A 130 13.14 -0.99 -1.27
C ILE A 130 13.17 -2.44 -1.75
N GLN A 131 14.10 -3.24 -1.23
CA GLN A 131 14.26 -4.66 -1.58
C GLN A 131 13.98 -5.58 -0.40
N GLU A 132 14.04 -5.06 0.82
CA GLU A 132 13.87 -5.84 2.04
C GLU A 132 12.82 -5.19 2.95
N ALA A 133 11.91 -6.02 3.47
CA ALA A 133 10.90 -5.59 4.42
C ALA A 133 11.52 -5.19 5.77
N LYS A 134 11.00 -4.12 6.37
CA LYS A 134 11.35 -3.68 7.72
C LYS A 134 10.10 -3.56 8.59
N PRO A 135 9.52 -4.68 9.03
CA PRO A 135 8.28 -4.67 9.80
C PRO A 135 8.41 -4.01 11.18
N ASP A 136 9.61 -3.91 11.70
CA ASP A 136 9.98 -3.26 12.97
C ASP A 136 10.35 -1.77 12.83
N ALA A 137 10.26 -1.19 11.63
CA ALA A 137 10.54 0.22 11.41
C ALA A 137 9.62 1.10 12.28
N HIS A 138 10.19 2.20 12.84
CA HIS A 138 9.42 3.20 13.56
C HIS A 138 9.08 4.37 12.66
N GLY A 139 7.82 4.83 12.72
CA GLY A 139 7.36 6.00 11.97
C GLY A 139 6.81 7.09 12.90
N VAL A 140 7.00 8.34 12.52
CA VAL A 140 6.46 9.51 13.22
C VAL A 140 5.87 10.50 12.23
N LEU A 141 4.64 10.95 12.47
CA LEU A 141 4.10 12.07 11.70
C LEU A 141 4.70 13.38 12.21
N VAL A 142 5.07 14.25 11.29
CA VAL A 142 5.58 15.60 11.58
C VAL A 142 4.60 16.70 11.13
N SER A 143 3.51 16.33 10.48
CA SER A 143 2.42 17.21 10.05
C SER A 143 1.13 16.39 9.81
N ASP A 144 0.01 17.10 9.65
CA ASP A 144 -1.18 16.50 9.06
C ASP A 144 -0.91 16.14 7.60
N ILE A 145 -1.37 14.97 7.16
CA ILE A 145 -1.14 14.46 5.81
C ILE A 145 -2.43 14.06 5.11
N SER A 146 -2.44 14.19 3.78
CA SER A 146 -3.45 13.61 2.90
C SER A 146 -2.84 12.46 2.11
N LEU A 147 -3.54 11.34 2.01
CA LEU A 147 -3.11 10.19 1.22
C LEU A 147 -3.51 10.31 -0.27
N LYS A 148 -4.14 11.42 -0.65
CA LYS A 148 -4.51 11.65 -2.03
C LYS A 148 -3.27 11.75 -2.91
N ASN A 149 -3.25 10.93 -3.98
CA ASN A 149 -2.27 11.07 -5.04
C ASN A 149 -2.79 12.11 -6.06
N PRO A 150 -2.13 13.27 -6.23
CA PRO A 150 -2.61 14.30 -7.14
C PRO A 150 -2.63 13.86 -8.63
N ALA A 151 -1.81 12.87 -8.99
CA ALA A 151 -1.71 12.37 -10.35
C ALA A 151 -2.69 11.22 -10.66
N ASP A 152 -3.32 10.62 -9.64
CA ASP A 152 -4.25 9.50 -9.80
C ASP A 152 -5.37 9.57 -8.75
N GLU A 153 -6.55 10.01 -9.18
CA GLU A 153 -7.73 10.13 -8.30
C GLU A 153 -8.26 8.78 -7.81
N ASN A 154 -7.90 7.68 -8.48
CA ASN A 154 -8.32 6.32 -8.11
C ASN A 154 -7.25 5.59 -7.30
N TYR A 155 -6.22 6.30 -6.85
CA TYR A 155 -5.15 5.70 -6.08
C TYR A 155 -5.66 5.25 -4.71
N GLU A 156 -5.51 3.96 -4.41
CA GLU A 156 -5.98 3.37 -3.17
C GLU A 156 -4.83 3.05 -2.22
N TRP A 157 -5.12 3.08 -0.94
CA TRP A 157 -4.17 2.69 0.09
C TRP A 157 -3.88 1.19 0.01
N LYS A 158 -2.59 0.85 -0.01
CA LYS A 158 -2.09 -0.51 0.16
C LYS A 158 -1.74 -0.69 1.64
N PRO A 159 -2.40 -1.61 2.37
CA PRO A 159 -2.19 -1.75 3.81
C PRO A 159 -0.73 -1.96 4.19
N ILE A 160 -0.35 -1.42 5.35
CA ILE A 160 0.86 -1.85 6.03
C ILE A 160 0.61 -3.27 6.53
N GLY A 161 1.36 -4.24 6.03
CA GLY A 161 1.16 -5.67 6.23
C GLY A 161 1.35 -6.08 7.70
N GLU A 162 2.44 -6.76 8.00
CA GLU A 162 2.82 -7.12 9.39
C GLU A 162 3.62 -5.98 10.01
N PHE A 163 3.06 -5.28 11.00
CA PHE A 163 3.73 -4.17 11.66
C PHE A 163 4.12 -4.55 13.09
N LYS A 164 5.41 -4.39 13.38
CA LYS A 164 6.03 -4.69 14.69
C LYS A 164 6.67 -3.48 15.34
N GLY A 165 6.72 -2.35 14.65
CA GLY A 165 7.34 -1.11 15.10
C GLY A 165 6.43 -0.24 15.97
N ILE A 166 6.83 1.02 16.10
CA ILE A 166 6.06 2.07 16.77
C ILE A 166 5.69 3.12 15.73
N PHE A 167 4.39 3.41 15.58
CA PHE A 167 3.88 4.51 14.80
C PHE A 167 3.28 5.57 15.72
N ASP A 168 3.90 6.75 15.75
CA ASP A 168 3.46 7.88 16.58
C ASP A 168 2.96 9.03 15.69
N GLY A 169 1.66 9.25 15.68
CA GLY A 169 1.09 10.32 14.88
C GLY A 169 1.25 11.72 15.48
N GLN A 170 1.84 11.91 16.63
CA GLN A 170 2.09 13.22 17.27
C GLN A 170 0.83 14.12 17.36
N ASN A 171 -0.34 13.53 17.41
CA ASN A 171 -1.68 14.12 17.34
C ASN A 171 -2.06 14.72 15.97
N HIS A 172 -1.34 14.34 14.92
CA HIS A 172 -1.68 14.71 13.55
C HIS A 172 -2.80 13.84 12.97
N THR A 173 -3.33 14.32 11.85
CA THR A 173 -4.41 13.67 11.11
C THR A 173 -3.88 13.08 9.80
N ILE A 174 -4.31 11.85 9.52
CA ILE A 174 -4.19 11.20 8.21
C ILE A 174 -5.56 11.28 7.55
N SER A 175 -5.65 11.92 6.39
CA SER A 175 -6.89 12.09 5.63
C SER A 175 -6.85 11.39 4.27
N ASP A 176 -8.01 11.31 3.63
CA ASP A 176 -8.19 10.74 2.29
C ASP A 176 -7.79 9.25 2.18
N PHE A 177 -7.89 8.52 3.30
CA PHE A 177 -7.70 7.08 3.30
C PHE A 177 -8.84 6.39 2.55
N SER A 178 -8.50 5.59 1.54
CA SER A 178 -9.50 4.87 0.73
C SER A 178 -9.03 3.47 0.39
N MET A 179 -9.91 2.49 0.61
CA MET A 179 -9.77 1.10 0.20
C MET A 179 -11.13 0.61 -0.30
N THR A 180 -11.30 0.40 -1.61
CA THR A 180 -12.62 0.11 -2.19
C THR A 180 -12.75 -1.25 -2.88
N LYS A 181 -11.66 -2.03 -2.99
CA LYS A 181 -11.66 -3.32 -3.70
C LYS A 181 -10.82 -4.38 -2.99
N VAL A 182 -10.85 -4.38 -1.67
CA VAL A 182 -9.97 -5.25 -0.89
C VAL A 182 -10.56 -6.65 -0.77
N ASN A 183 -9.74 -7.66 -1.01
CA ASN A 183 -10.08 -9.08 -0.90
C ASN A 183 -9.10 -9.83 0.03
N ASP A 184 -8.65 -9.17 1.10
CA ASP A 184 -7.73 -9.75 2.07
C ASP A 184 -8.47 -10.36 3.27
N GLN A 185 -7.83 -11.30 3.95
CA GLN A 185 -8.37 -11.94 5.17
C GLN A 185 -8.48 -10.93 6.33
N SER A 186 -7.58 -9.96 6.37
CA SER A 186 -7.50 -8.91 7.38
C SER A 186 -7.39 -7.56 6.70
N ILE A 187 -8.30 -6.63 7.00
CA ILE A 187 -8.46 -5.35 6.32
C ILE A 187 -8.35 -4.21 7.32
N GLY A 188 -7.50 -3.24 7.04
CA GLY A 188 -7.31 -2.04 7.87
C GLY A 188 -6.21 -1.15 7.30
N PHE A 189 -6.02 0.03 7.89
CA PHE A 189 -4.89 0.90 7.53
C PHE A 189 -3.56 0.17 7.79
N PHE A 190 -3.46 -0.50 8.94
CA PHE A 190 -2.51 -1.57 9.22
C PHE A 190 -3.24 -2.91 9.09
N GLN A 191 -2.69 -3.83 8.31
CA GLN A 191 -3.31 -5.14 8.16
C GLN A 191 -3.20 -5.95 9.46
N ASN A 192 -1.96 -6.07 9.99
CA ASN A 192 -1.69 -6.80 11.21
C ASN A 192 -0.75 -6.02 12.13
N LEU A 193 -1.13 -5.84 13.38
CA LEU A 193 -0.28 -5.28 14.43
C LEU A 193 0.16 -6.39 15.37
N MET A 194 1.46 -6.75 15.35
CA MET A 194 1.95 -7.93 16.03
C MET A 194 3.16 -7.62 16.92
N SER A 195 3.07 -7.96 18.19
CA SER A 195 4.21 -7.92 19.11
C SER A 195 4.91 -9.29 19.21
N ASP A 196 6.14 -9.30 19.70
CA ASP A 196 6.77 -10.55 20.14
C ASP A 196 5.90 -11.17 21.25
N PRO A 197 5.51 -12.45 21.14
CA PRO A 197 4.70 -13.11 22.16
C PRO A 197 5.31 -13.07 23.56
N ASN A 198 6.63 -13.06 23.66
CA ASN A 198 7.34 -13.06 24.94
C ASN A 198 7.63 -11.65 25.51
N GLU A 199 7.31 -10.59 24.73
CA GLU A 199 7.61 -9.22 25.18
C GLU A 199 6.64 -8.76 26.25
N THR A 200 7.17 -8.49 27.44
CA THR A 200 6.43 -7.99 28.61
C THR A 200 6.53 -6.48 28.79
N ASP A 201 7.56 -5.87 28.23
CA ASP A 201 7.77 -4.42 28.30
C ASP A 201 6.86 -3.71 27.26
N GLU A 202 5.83 -3.02 27.74
CA GLU A 202 4.89 -2.28 26.89
C GLU A 202 5.59 -1.25 25.98
N ALA A 203 6.74 -0.72 26.39
CA ALA A 203 7.49 0.25 25.58
C ALA A 203 8.14 -0.35 24.32
N LYS A 204 8.32 -1.68 24.30
CA LYS A 204 8.91 -2.41 23.16
C LYS A 204 7.87 -3.11 22.29
N LYS A 205 6.60 -3.10 22.71
CA LYS A 205 5.51 -3.70 21.92
C LYS A 205 5.20 -2.89 20.69
N ALA A 206 4.77 -3.59 19.64
CA ALA A 206 4.19 -2.96 18.45
C ALA A 206 3.10 -1.97 18.88
N THR A 207 3.26 -0.70 18.49
CA THR A 207 2.43 0.36 19.07
C THR A 207 1.95 1.33 17.99
N LEU A 208 0.64 1.61 18.00
CA LEU A 208 0.03 2.70 17.25
C LEU A 208 -0.50 3.74 18.24
N LYS A 209 -0.14 5.02 18.05
CA LYS A 209 -0.53 6.04 19.02
C LYS A 209 -0.66 7.44 18.43
N ASN A 210 -1.50 8.25 19.09
CA ASN A 210 -1.58 9.70 18.92
C ASN A 210 -1.89 10.15 17.48
N PHE A 211 -2.93 9.65 16.85
CA PHE A 211 -3.37 10.15 15.54
C PHE A 211 -4.88 10.02 15.32
N THR A 212 -5.35 10.76 14.34
CA THR A 212 -6.69 10.63 13.79
C THR A 212 -6.62 10.11 12.37
N LEU A 213 -7.42 9.11 12.01
CA LEU A 213 -7.52 8.56 10.67
C LEU A 213 -8.90 8.85 10.09
N ASN A 214 -8.94 9.52 8.93
CA ASN A 214 -10.18 9.83 8.21
C ASN A 214 -10.20 9.09 6.88
N GLY A 215 -11.29 8.38 6.58
CA GLY A 215 -11.37 7.68 5.29
C GLY A 215 -12.51 6.71 5.14
N THR A 216 -12.34 5.78 4.21
CA THR A 216 -13.37 4.82 3.83
C THR A 216 -12.78 3.46 3.50
N ILE A 217 -13.41 2.42 3.97
CA ILE A 217 -13.17 1.03 3.57
C ILE A 217 -14.48 0.50 2.98
N VAL A 218 -14.43 0.05 1.72
CA VAL A 218 -15.52 -0.71 1.09
C VAL A 218 -14.97 -2.03 0.62
N THR A 219 -15.44 -3.12 1.20
CA THR A 219 -14.99 -4.44 0.84
C THR A 219 -16.07 -5.22 0.11
N THR A 220 -15.68 -5.84 -0.99
CA THR A 220 -16.49 -6.78 -1.75
C THR A 220 -16.10 -8.22 -1.46
N ALA A 221 -15.17 -8.44 -0.51
CA ALA A 221 -14.62 -9.75 -0.21
C ALA A 221 -15.69 -10.73 0.26
N GLU A 222 -15.77 -11.87 -0.40
CA GLU A 222 -16.68 -12.96 -0.04
C GLU A 222 -16.21 -13.73 1.21
N ALA A 223 -15.01 -13.45 1.74
CA ALA A 223 -14.39 -14.22 2.80
C ALA A 223 -13.38 -13.48 3.68
N ALA A 224 -13.47 -12.16 3.82
CA ALA A 224 -12.58 -11.48 4.78
C ALA A 224 -12.96 -11.86 6.22
N SER A 225 -11.96 -12.22 7.03
CA SER A 225 -12.21 -12.62 8.40
C SER A 225 -12.43 -11.42 9.31
N ALA A 226 -11.70 -10.33 9.08
CA ALA A 226 -11.75 -9.15 9.94
C ALA A 226 -11.53 -7.84 9.18
N ALA A 227 -12.25 -6.78 9.56
CA ALA A 227 -12.00 -5.42 9.12
C ALA A 227 -11.99 -4.45 10.30
N GLY A 228 -10.94 -3.64 10.40
CA GLY A 228 -10.86 -2.55 11.37
C GLY A 228 -10.54 -1.23 10.68
N GLY A 229 -11.09 -0.14 11.17
CA GLY A 229 -10.80 1.17 10.58
C GLY A 229 -9.31 1.50 10.64
N VAL A 230 -8.62 1.06 11.69
CA VAL A 230 -7.18 1.30 11.88
C VAL A 230 -6.38 0.00 11.69
N VAL A 231 -6.80 -1.08 12.32
CA VAL A 231 -6.09 -2.37 12.32
C VAL A 231 -7.04 -3.50 11.96
N GLY A 232 -6.68 -4.32 10.99
CA GLY A 232 -7.45 -5.51 10.65
C GLY A 232 -7.42 -6.54 11.78
N THR A 233 -6.23 -7.03 12.14
CA THR A 233 -6.03 -7.94 13.29
C THR A 233 -4.86 -7.52 14.14
N THR A 234 -4.89 -7.86 15.44
CA THR A 234 -3.79 -7.58 16.35
C THR A 234 -3.53 -8.73 17.33
N SER A 235 -2.26 -8.93 17.65
CA SER A 235 -1.80 -9.87 18.68
C SER A 235 -0.76 -9.19 19.56
N GLY A 236 -1.06 -9.01 20.83
CA GLY A 236 -0.16 -8.39 21.82
C GLY A 236 0.19 -6.92 21.58
N GLY A 237 -0.48 -6.26 20.61
CA GLY A 237 -0.21 -4.88 20.23
C GLY A 237 -0.75 -3.84 21.22
N VAL A 238 -0.26 -2.61 21.13
CA VAL A 238 -0.72 -1.46 21.93
C VAL A 238 -1.29 -0.39 21.00
N ILE A 239 -2.54 0.00 21.22
CA ILE A 239 -3.21 1.07 20.48
C ILE A 239 -3.71 2.09 21.49
N ARG A 240 -3.25 3.34 21.39
CA ARG A 240 -3.63 4.35 22.39
C ARG A 240 -3.75 5.75 21.79
N ARG A 241 -4.78 6.47 22.21
CA ARG A 241 -5.12 7.82 21.74
C ARG A 241 -5.19 7.88 20.20
N VAL A 242 -5.93 6.92 19.63
CA VAL A 242 -6.21 6.84 18.19
C VAL A 242 -7.70 7.07 17.97
N ASN A 243 -8.02 8.01 17.08
CA ASN A 243 -9.38 8.29 16.66
C ASN A 243 -9.57 7.77 15.23
N SER A 244 -10.64 7.02 15.00
CA SER A 244 -11.05 6.57 13.68
C SER A 244 -12.29 7.34 13.24
N ASN A 245 -12.20 8.00 12.11
CA ASN A 245 -13.34 8.54 11.35
C ASN A 245 -13.48 7.75 10.03
N VAL A 246 -13.19 6.46 10.07
CA VAL A 246 -13.23 5.59 8.90
C VAL A 246 -14.63 4.99 8.76
N ASN A 247 -15.28 5.27 7.64
CA ASN A 247 -16.52 4.60 7.29
C ASN A 247 -16.23 3.21 6.72
N ILE A 248 -16.82 2.19 7.29
CA ILE A 248 -16.62 0.80 6.86
C ILE A 248 -17.93 0.28 6.28
N GLY A 249 -17.94 0.03 4.95
CA GLY A 249 -19.01 -0.66 4.25
C GLY A 249 -18.58 -2.09 3.92
N SER A 250 -19.32 -3.08 4.42
CA SER A 250 -18.88 -4.46 4.33
C SER A 250 -19.98 -5.40 3.86
N GLY A 251 -19.62 -6.38 3.01
CA GLY A 251 -20.44 -7.52 2.64
C GLY A 251 -20.32 -8.68 3.64
N LEU A 252 -19.42 -9.63 3.36
CA LEU A 252 -19.24 -10.88 4.10
C LEU A 252 -18.00 -10.84 5.00
N ILE A 253 -17.99 -9.98 6.02
CA ILE A 253 -16.90 -9.99 7.01
C ILE A 253 -17.44 -10.55 8.33
N TYR A 254 -16.63 -11.40 9.00
CA TYR A 254 -17.04 -12.00 10.27
C TYR A 254 -16.88 -11.01 11.45
N TYR A 255 -15.80 -10.22 11.46
CA TYR A 255 -15.52 -9.29 12.56
C TYR A 255 -15.26 -7.89 12.02
N ILE A 256 -16.01 -6.91 12.49
CA ILE A 256 -15.86 -5.51 12.09
C ILE A 256 -15.73 -4.63 13.32
N GLY A 257 -14.63 -3.91 13.44
CA GLY A 257 -14.43 -2.93 14.51
C GLY A 257 -14.07 -1.56 13.98
N GLY A 258 -14.49 -0.51 14.64
CA GLY A 258 -14.16 0.85 14.25
C GLY A 258 -12.67 1.18 14.38
N ILE A 259 -11.96 0.50 15.27
CA ILE A 259 -10.51 0.59 15.44
C ILE A 259 -9.84 -0.72 15.02
N VAL A 260 -10.21 -1.85 15.61
CA VAL A 260 -9.62 -3.18 15.38
C VAL A 260 -10.69 -4.15 14.94
N GLY A 261 -10.47 -4.84 13.83
CA GLY A 261 -11.38 -5.87 13.35
C GLY A 261 -11.42 -7.08 14.28
N PHE A 262 -10.26 -7.65 14.60
CA PHE A 262 -10.17 -8.82 15.45
C PHE A 262 -8.91 -8.83 16.31
N VAL A 263 -9.06 -9.23 17.57
CA VAL A 263 -7.94 -9.47 18.51
C VAL A 263 -7.69 -10.96 18.57
N THR A 264 -6.48 -11.38 18.21
CA THR A 264 -6.08 -12.81 18.15
C THR A 264 -5.21 -13.23 19.32
N ASP A 265 -5.28 -12.50 20.44
CA ASP A 265 -4.52 -12.87 21.64
C ASP A 265 -4.93 -14.27 22.12
N ASP A 266 -3.93 -15.06 22.36
CA ASP A 266 -4.03 -16.32 23.09
C ASP A 266 -3.10 -16.29 24.31
N ASP A 267 -3.03 -17.37 25.05
CA ASP A 267 -2.20 -17.46 26.25
C ASP A 267 -0.69 -17.29 25.98
N THR A 268 -0.27 -17.24 24.73
CA THR A 268 1.14 -17.08 24.33
C THR A 268 1.59 -15.62 24.34
N TYR A 269 0.66 -14.64 24.24
CA TYR A 269 1.01 -13.21 24.19
C TYR A 269 1.08 -12.62 25.61
N ALA A 270 2.28 -12.43 26.10
CA ALA A 270 2.51 -11.85 27.42
C ALA A 270 1.88 -10.45 27.55
N GLY A 271 0.93 -10.32 28.48
CA GLY A 271 0.22 -9.06 28.76
C GLY A 271 -0.82 -8.63 27.74
N GLY A 272 -1.07 -9.43 26.69
CA GLY A 272 -2.15 -9.25 25.72
C GLY A 272 -2.14 -7.92 24.95
N THR A 273 -3.15 -7.75 24.09
CA THR A 273 -3.43 -6.49 23.38
C THR A 273 -3.98 -5.43 24.33
N LYS A 274 -3.54 -4.19 24.15
CA LYS A 274 -4.04 -3.04 24.94
C LYS A 274 -4.60 -1.96 24.04
N ILE A 275 -5.89 -1.66 24.17
CA ILE A 275 -6.56 -0.57 23.47
C ILE A 275 -7.01 0.44 24.53
N LYS A 276 -6.45 1.67 24.48
CA LYS A 276 -6.69 2.71 25.49
C LYS A 276 -6.95 4.08 24.86
N ASP A 277 -7.90 4.80 25.40
CA ASP A 277 -8.19 6.19 25.00
C ASP A 277 -8.42 6.34 23.48
N CYS A 278 -9.09 5.36 22.88
CA CYS A 278 -9.43 5.33 21.45
C CYS A 278 -10.92 5.62 21.25
N ALA A 279 -11.24 6.25 20.14
CA ALA A 279 -12.61 6.53 19.75
C ALA A 279 -12.88 6.20 18.30
N ASN A 280 -14.07 5.68 18.01
CA ASN A 280 -14.56 5.53 16.64
C ASN A 280 -15.75 6.48 16.42
N TYR A 281 -15.64 7.29 15.39
CA TYR A 281 -16.69 8.20 14.91
C TYR A 281 -17.18 7.83 13.51
N GLY A 282 -16.51 6.86 12.85
CA GLY A 282 -16.88 6.36 11.54
C GLY A 282 -18.13 5.48 11.59
N LEU A 283 -18.86 5.47 10.49
CA LEU A 283 -20.04 4.64 10.31
C LEU A 283 -19.62 3.21 9.93
N ILE A 284 -20.16 2.21 10.63
CA ILE A 284 -20.02 0.81 10.27
C ILE A 284 -21.33 0.35 9.64
N THR A 285 -21.29 -0.01 8.35
CA THR A 285 -22.44 -0.49 7.60
C THR A 285 -22.21 -1.92 7.16
N TYR A 286 -23.09 -2.81 7.57
CA TYR A 286 -23.08 -4.21 7.17
C TYR A 286 -24.14 -4.47 6.10
N TYR A 287 -23.74 -4.99 4.94
CA TYR A 287 -24.65 -5.39 3.88
C TYR A 287 -24.99 -6.87 4.02
N LYS A 288 -26.27 -7.19 4.25
CA LYS A 288 -26.75 -8.57 4.28
C LYS A 288 -26.62 -9.17 2.87
N VAL A 289 -25.79 -10.20 2.72
CA VAL A 289 -25.76 -11.01 1.50
C VAL A 289 -26.82 -12.11 1.62
N GLU A 290 -27.75 -12.14 0.67
CA GLU A 290 -28.76 -13.20 0.62
C GLU A 290 -28.11 -14.55 0.39
N ASN A 291 -28.52 -15.57 1.15
CA ASN A 291 -28.07 -16.97 1.10
C ASN A 291 -26.75 -17.33 1.82
N HIS A 292 -26.14 -16.44 2.60
CA HIS A 292 -25.05 -16.84 3.48
C HIS A 292 -25.51 -16.78 4.95
N GLY A 293 -25.63 -17.93 5.58
CA GLY A 293 -26.04 -18.07 7.00
C GLY A 293 -24.96 -17.67 8.00
N GLY A 294 -23.95 -16.89 7.60
CA GLY A 294 -22.86 -16.42 8.45
C GLY A 294 -23.31 -15.35 9.43
N ARG A 295 -22.89 -15.49 10.69
CA ARG A 295 -23.08 -14.44 11.72
C ARG A 295 -21.87 -13.53 11.69
N GLY A 296 -22.08 -12.23 11.42
CA GLY A 296 -21.05 -11.22 11.59
C GLY A 296 -21.12 -10.61 12.99
N TYR A 297 -19.97 -10.24 13.51
CA TYR A 297 -19.85 -9.48 14.76
C TYR A 297 -19.38 -8.08 14.43
N SER A 298 -19.99 -7.07 15.05
CA SER A 298 -19.57 -5.67 14.87
C SER A 298 -19.51 -4.95 16.19
N GLY A 299 -18.46 -4.14 16.38
CA GLY A 299 -18.26 -3.33 17.57
C GLY A 299 -17.75 -1.93 17.24
N GLY A 300 -18.03 -0.97 18.11
CA GLY A 300 -17.54 0.41 17.92
C GLY A 300 -16.02 0.52 17.97
N ILE A 301 -15.36 -0.31 18.76
CA ILE A 301 -13.88 -0.35 18.89
C ILE A 301 -13.34 -1.64 18.31
N THR A 302 -13.81 -2.80 18.78
CA THR A 302 -13.40 -4.13 18.28
C THR A 302 -14.62 -4.88 17.76
N GLY A 303 -14.44 -5.71 16.76
CA GLY A 303 -15.45 -6.61 16.20
C GLY A 303 -15.62 -7.90 17.00
#